data_0f604de13ae293ae334ca68f0b5d7365
#
_entry.id   0f604de13ae293ae334ca68f0b5d7365
#
_cell.length_a   1.000
_cell.length_b   1.000
_cell.length_c   1.000
_cell.angle_alpha   90.00
_cell.angle_beta   90.00
_cell.angle_gamma   90.00
#
_symmetry.space_group_name_H-M   'P 1'
#
loop_
_entity.id
_entity.type
_entity.pdbx_description
1 polymer ?
#
loop_
_entity_poly.entity_id
_entity_poly.type
_entity_poly.pdbx_seq_one_letter_code
_entity_poly.pdbx_strand_id
1 'polypeptide(L)'
;VRGGYTAINLMANTKPVCSSMDVIDKVLEKASEIDLVDIHQCASITEDLLGKSIDHLYQLTPKVRFISDDGKGVSNSRIMLEAMVAAKEKDLTIISHAENEELVDIDTRIAENMMTWRDIALSKFTGCKLHLAHVSTKEAMKDVIDGKKQGTRVT
;
A
#
# COMPACT_ATOMS: atom_id res chain seq x y z
N VAL A 1 -16.49 -2.73 -14.58
CA VAL A 1 -17.92 -3.05 -14.68
C VAL A 1 -18.19 -4.19 -15.64
N ARG A 2 -17.83 -4.08 -16.95
CA ARG A 2 -18.06 -5.16 -17.94
C ARG A 2 -17.34 -6.48 -17.60
N GLY A 3 -16.24 -6.42 -16.84
CA GLY A 3 -15.51 -7.59 -16.35
C GLY A 3 -16.02 -8.16 -15.01
N GLY A 4 -17.16 -7.67 -14.50
CA GLY A 4 -17.76 -8.14 -13.24
C GLY A 4 -17.24 -7.45 -11.97
N TYR A 5 -16.40 -6.41 -12.09
CA TYR A 5 -15.94 -5.65 -10.92
C TYR A 5 -17.07 -4.80 -10.36
N THR A 6 -17.25 -4.85 -9.04
CA THR A 6 -18.22 -4.05 -8.28
C THR A 6 -17.55 -2.99 -7.40
N ALA A 7 -16.27 -3.19 -7.08
CA ALA A 7 -15.44 -2.23 -6.35
C ALA A 7 -14.00 -2.24 -6.89
N ILE A 8 -13.34 -1.09 -6.89
CA ILE A 8 -11.93 -0.95 -7.28
C ILE A 8 -11.19 0.00 -6.32
N ASN A 9 -9.91 -0.25 -6.12
CA ASN A 9 -9.00 0.66 -5.42
C ASN A 9 -8.12 1.36 -6.46
N LEU A 10 -8.19 2.68 -6.53
CA LEU A 10 -7.31 3.49 -7.37
C LEU A 10 -6.00 3.77 -6.64
N MET A 11 -4.87 3.61 -7.34
CA MET A 11 -3.55 3.85 -6.77
C MET A 11 -3.24 5.34 -6.64
N ALA A 12 -2.29 5.68 -5.76
CA ALA A 12 -1.96 7.06 -5.42
C ALA A 12 -1.08 7.79 -6.44
N ASN A 13 -0.51 7.08 -7.42
CA ASN A 13 0.47 7.57 -8.41
C ASN A 13 -0.16 8.44 -9.52
N THR A 14 -1.03 9.34 -9.16
CA THR A 14 -1.68 10.32 -10.04
C THR A 14 -0.83 11.59 -10.20
N LYS A 15 -1.29 12.57 -10.98
CA LYS A 15 -0.68 13.90 -11.12
C LYS A 15 -1.75 14.98 -10.90
N PRO A 16 -1.71 15.70 -9.73
CA PRO A 16 -0.78 15.50 -8.60
C PRO A 16 -0.98 14.15 -7.90
N VAL A 17 0.04 13.72 -7.13
CA VAL A 17 -0.02 12.50 -6.30
C VAL A 17 -1.11 12.64 -5.24
N CYS A 18 -1.81 11.54 -4.92
CA CYS A 18 -2.82 11.52 -3.87
C CYS A 18 -2.19 11.53 -2.47
N SER A 19 -1.44 12.59 -2.13
CA SER A 19 -0.84 12.82 -0.82
C SER A 19 -1.64 13.78 0.06
N SER A 20 -2.76 14.30 -0.40
CA SER A 20 -3.61 15.21 0.36
C SER A 20 -5.09 14.91 0.17
N MET A 21 -5.90 15.30 1.17
CA MET A 21 -7.35 15.14 1.07
C MET A 21 -7.95 15.94 -0.08
N ASP A 22 -7.38 17.11 -0.43
CA ASP A 22 -7.86 17.95 -1.54
C ASP A 22 -7.81 17.22 -2.90
N VAL A 23 -6.77 16.43 -3.12
CA VAL A 23 -6.64 15.61 -4.35
C VAL A 23 -7.57 14.41 -4.28
N ILE A 24 -7.61 13.73 -3.14
CA ILE A 24 -8.43 12.54 -2.91
C ILE A 24 -9.92 12.87 -3.04
N ASP A 25 -10.39 13.96 -2.42
CA ASP A 25 -11.81 14.36 -2.47
C ASP A 25 -12.25 14.69 -3.90
N LYS A 26 -11.40 15.32 -4.73
CA LYS A 26 -11.70 15.55 -6.16
C LYS A 26 -11.89 14.24 -6.94
N VAL A 27 -11.08 13.22 -6.65
CA VAL A 27 -11.23 11.91 -7.28
C VAL A 27 -12.52 11.24 -6.85
N LEU A 28 -12.83 11.27 -5.55
CA LEU A 28 -14.04 10.66 -4.99
C LEU A 28 -15.31 11.38 -5.45
N GLU A 29 -15.27 12.71 -5.57
CA GLU A 29 -16.35 13.49 -6.17
C GLU A 29 -16.64 13.03 -7.61
N LYS A 30 -15.57 12.93 -8.42
CA LYS A 30 -15.72 12.49 -9.81
C LYS A 30 -16.20 11.05 -9.92
N ALA A 31 -15.76 10.18 -9.03
CA ALA A 31 -16.23 8.80 -8.93
C ALA A 31 -17.74 8.74 -8.62
N SER A 32 -18.20 9.56 -7.67
CA SER A 32 -19.61 9.67 -7.29
C SER A 32 -20.50 10.20 -8.43
N GLU A 33 -20.02 11.16 -9.23
CA GLU A 33 -20.74 11.64 -10.42
C GLU A 33 -20.94 10.54 -11.48
N ILE A 34 -19.95 9.66 -11.65
CA ILE A 34 -19.99 8.59 -12.65
C ILE A 34 -20.84 7.41 -12.19
N ASP A 35 -20.79 7.09 -10.91
CA ASP A 35 -21.60 6.07 -10.20
C ASP A 35 -21.71 4.70 -10.93
N LEU A 36 -20.59 4.18 -11.45
CA LEU A 36 -20.56 2.89 -12.17
C LEU A 36 -20.11 1.73 -11.30
N VAL A 37 -19.31 1.99 -10.27
CA VAL A 37 -18.67 0.98 -9.41
C VAL A 37 -18.18 1.67 -8.14
N ASP A 38 -18.15 0.95 -7.03
CA ASP A 38 -17.59 1.50 -5.79
C ASP A 38 -16.10 1.81 -5.97
N ILE A 39 -15.71 3.05 -5.71
CA ILE A 39 -14.34 3.52 -5.85
C ILE A 39 -13.77 3.86 -4.48
N HIS A 40 -12.64 3.25 -4.16
CA HIS A 40 -11.75 3.64 -3.07
C HIS A 40 -10.50 4.28 -3.66
N GLN A 41 -10.13 5.46 -3.18
CA GLN A 41 -8.88 6.11 -3.55
C GLN A 41 -7.82 5.86 -2.48
N CYS A 42 -6.70 5.25 -2.86
CA CYS A 42 -5.54 5.16 -1.99
C CYS A 42 -4.89 6.54 -1.81
N ALA A 43 -4.46 6.86 -0.60
CA ALA A 43 -3.42 7.87 -0.43
C ALA A 43 -2.03 7.24 -0.64
N SER A 44 -1.01 8.06 -0.91
CA SER A 44 0.37 7.58 -0.89
C SER A 44 0.80 7.20 0.54
N ILE A 45 1.73 6.25 0.68
CA ILE A 45 2.37 5.94 1.97
C ILE A 45 3.31 7.08 2.34
N THR A 46 4.16 7.50 1.39
CA THR A 46 5.08 8.61 1.57
C THR A 46 4.61 9.84 0.80
N GLU A 47 4.84 11.02 1.35
CA GLU A 47 4.46 12.26 0.70
C GLU A 47 5.06 12.34 -0.70
N ASP A 48 4.20 12.58 -1.70
CA ASP A 48 4.53 12.65 -3.12
C ASP A 48 5.33 11.44 -3.67
N LEU A 49 5.21 10.26 -3.03
CA LEU A 49 5.95 9.04 -3.38
C LEU A 49 7.48 9.24 -3.32
N LEU A 50 7.96 10.08 -2.42
CA LEU A 50 9.38 10.42 -2.32
C LEU A 50 10.17 9.54 -1.34
N GLY A 51 9.51 8.63 -0.59
CA GLY A 51 10.17 7.73 0.35
C GLY A 51 10.75 8.43 1.60
N LYS A 52 10.32 9.67 1.93
CA LYS A 52 10.98 10.52 2.94
C LYS A 52 10.11 10.88 4.14
N SER A 53 8.88 11.30 3.95
CA SER A 53 7.95 11.76 4.99
C SER A 53 6.64 11.01 4.90
N ILE A 54 6.00 10.85 6.06
CA ILE A 54 4.66 10.28 6.22
C ILE A 54 3.69 11.27 6.88
N ASP A 55 4.08 12.54 7.04
CA ASP A 55 3.36 13.50 7.87
C ASP A 55 1.92 13.73 7.39
N HIS A 56 1.67 13.64 6.08
CA HIS A 56 0.34 13.75 5.48
C HIS A 56 -0.61 12.63 5.95
N LEU A 57 -0.11 11.46 6.37
CA LEU A 57 -0.98 10.37 6.85
C LEU A 57 -1.80 10.78 8.06
N TYR A 58 -1.27 11.65 8.91
CA TYR A 58 -1.99 12.14 10.12
C TYR A 58 -3.19 13.04 9.78
N GLN A 59 -3.21 13.60 8.57
CA GLN A 59 -4.30 14.47 8.07
C GLN A 59 -5.38 13.69 7.32
N LEU A 60 -5.15 12.40 7.00
CA LEU A 60 -6.14 11.58 6.30
C LEU A 60 -7.40 11.37 7.14
N THR A 61 -8.54 11.48 6.47
CA THR A 61 -9.86 11.23 7.07
C THR A 61 -10.29 9.77 6.88
N PRO A 62 -11.32 9.27 7.60
CA PRO A 62 -11.85 7.90 7.44
C PRO A 62 -12.39 7.55 6.05
N LYS A 63 -12.48 8.50 5.12
CA LYS A 63 -12.78 8.22 3.71
C LYS A 63 -11.68 7.38 3.04
N VAL A 64 -10.43 7.54 3.49
CA VAL A 64 -9.29 6.76 3.02
C VAL A 64 -9.20 5.48 3.84
N ARG A 65 -9.13 4.34 3.18
CA ARG A 65 -8.99 3.01 3.81
C ARG A 65 -7.66 2.34 3.48
N PHE A 66 -7.03 2.75 2.39
CA PHE A 66 -5.86 2.13 1.81
C PHE A 66 -4.79 3.18 1.53
N ILE A 67 -3.54 2.80 1.74
CA ILE A 67 -2.38 3.63 1.37
C ILE A 67 -1.38 2.78 0.58
N SER A 68 -0.77 3.38 -0.45
CA SER A 68 0.14 2.66 -1.35
C SER A 68 1.13 3.60 -2.03
N ASP A 69 2.40 3.18 -2.11
CA ASP A 69 3.41 3.77 -2.99
C ASP A 69 3.61 2.89 -4.23
N ASP A 70 2.50 2.46 -4.85
CA ASP A 70 2.54 1.59 -6.02
C ASP A 70 3.42 2.16 -7.15
N GLY A 71 4.23 1.29 -7.74
CA GLY A 71 5.18 1.61 -8.80
C GLY A 71 6.53 2.17 -8.31
N LYS A 72 6.70 2.39 -6.99
CA LYS A 72 7.98 2.81 -6.39
C LYS A 72 8.37 1.97 -5.17
N GLY A 73 7.39 1.59 -4.36
CA GLY A 73 7.64 0.98 -3.06
C GLY A 73 8.20 1.96 -2.03
N VAL A 74 8.46 1.47 -0.83
CA VAL A 74 9.11 2.22 0.26
C VAL A 74 10.39 1.49 0.65
N SER A 75 11.53 1.88 0.07
CA SER A 75 12.82 1.22 0.27
C SER A 75 13.34 1.35 1.71
N ASN A 76 13.11 2.51 2.35
CA ASN A 76 13.55 2.76 3.71
C ASN A 76 12.69 2.01 4.73
N SER A 77 13.29 1.02 5.41
CA SER A 77 12.58 0.19 6.39
C SER A 77 12.07 0.97 7.60
N ARG A 78 12.75 2.05 8.02
CA ARG A 78 12.31 2.90 9.13
C ARG A 78 11.04 3.69 8.73
N ILE A 79 11.02 4.28 7.54
CA ILE A 79 9.85 4.98 7.02
C ILE A 79 8.66 4.02 6.89
N MET A 80 8.87 2.80 6.36
CA MET A 80 7.82 1.78 6.29
C MET A 80 7.30 1.38 7.68
N LEU A 81 8.19 1.24 8.67
CA LEU A 81 7.79 0.95 10.06
C LEU A 81 6.92 2.08 10.63
N GLU A 82 7.37 3.34 10.49
CA GLU A 82 6.62 4.50 10.96
C GLU A 82 5.26 4.61 10.25
N ALA A 83 5.21 4.36 8.94
CA ALA A 83 3.96 4.30 8.17
C ALA A 83 3.02 3.19 8.68
N MET A 84 3.55 2.00 8.99
CA MET A 84 2.74 0.91 9.53
C MET A 84 2.19 1.21 10.93
N VAL A 85 2.93 1.93 11.78
CA VAL A 85 2.44 2.41 13.08
C VAL A 85 1.28 3.39 12.88
N ALA A 86 1.48 4.41 12.04
CA ALA A 86 0.43 5.39 11.73
C ALA A 86 -0.81 4.73 11.08
N ALA A 87 -0.60 3.80 10.15
CA ALA A 87 -1.68 3.05 9.51
C ALA A 87 -2.47 2.19 10.51
N LYS A 88 -1.78 1.59 11.50
CA LYS A 88 -2.45 0.83 12.56
C LYS A 88 -3.33 1.71 13.41
N GLU A 89 -2.86 2.90 13.81
CA GLU A 89 -3.61 3.86 14.62
C GLU A 89 -4.86 4.36 13.91
N LYS A 90 -4.78 4.56 12.60
CA LYS A 90 -5.88 5.06 11.75
C LYS A 90 -6.73 3.96 11.11
N ASP A 91 -6.51 2.69 11.45
CA ASP A 91 -7.18 1.51 10.88
C ASP A 91 -7.04 1.40 9.34
N LEU A 92 -5.96 1.95 8.77
CA LEU A 92 -5.64 1.85 7.35
C LEU A 92 -5.04 0.47 7.02
N THR A 93 -5.13 0.11 5.73
CA THR A 93 -4.42 -1.04 5.16
C THR A 93 -3.32 -0.53 4.25
N ILE A 94 -2.10 -1.00 4.44
CA ILE A 94 -1.00 -0.76 3.50
C ILE A 94 -1.12 -1.76 2.34
N ILE A 95 -1.15 -1.24 1.11
CA ILE A 95 -0.97 -2.02 -0.12
C ILE A 95 0.48 -1.81 -0.55
N SER A 96 1.31 -2.82 -0.33
CA SER A 96 2.74 -2.72 -0.61
C SER A 96 3.09 -3.17 -2.01
N HIS A 97 3.82 -2.32 -2.74
CA HIS A 97 4.63 -2.69 -3.88
C HIS A 97 5.98 -3.19 -3.35
N ALA A 98 6.05 -4.52 -3.12
CA ALA A 98 7.16 -5.15 -2.42
C ALA A 98 8.30 -5.47 -3.39
N GLU A 99 9.07 -4.45 -3.76
CA GLU A 99 10.23 -4.58 -4.65
C GLU A 99 11.41 -3.76 -4.11
N ASN A 100 12.59 -4.36 -4.06
CA ASN A 100 13.81 -3.69 -3.63
C ASN A 100 14.47 -2.99 -4.81
N GLU A 101 14.44 -1.64 -4.83
CA GLU A 101 14.98 -0.82 -5.90
C GLU A 101 16.49 -1.06 -6.18
N GLU A 102 17.26 -1.44 -5.14
CA GLU A 102 18.71 -1.68 -5.27
C GLU A 102 19.02 -3.02 -5.93
N LEU A 103 18.06 -3.94 -5.96
CA LEU A 103 18.25 -5.31 -6.43
C LEU A 103 17.46 -5.64 -7.70
N VAL A 104 16.50 -4.82 -8.09
CA VAL A 104 15.60 -5.11 -9.22
C VAL A 104 16.33 -5.31 -10.54
N ASP A 105 17.40 -4.54 -10.77
CA ASP A 105 18.23 -4.65 -11.97
C ASP A 105 19.18 -5.86 -11.94
N ILE A 106 19.35 -6.48 -10.76
CA ILE A 106 20.20 -7.67 -10.58
C ILE A 106 19.34 -8.92 -10.68
N ASP A 107 18.30 -9.01 -9.88
CA ASP A 107 17.36 -10.14 -9.85
C ASP A 107 16.03 -9.72 -9.25
N THR A 108 14.99 -9.67 -10.09
CA THR A 108 13.63 -9.25 -9.69
C THR A 108 13.03 -10.19 -8.64
N ARG A 109 13.39 -11.47 -8.64
CA ARG A 109 12.89 -12.46 -7.69
C ARG A 109 13.41 -12.23 -6.29
N ILE A 110 14.73 -11.95 -6.15
CA ILE A 110 15.30 -11.63 -4.83
C ILE A 110 14.81 -10.26 -4.34
N ALA A 111 14.63 -9.30 -5.27
CA ALA A 111 14.09 -7.98 -4.96
C ALA A 111 12.68 -8.09 -4.33
N GLU A 112 11.78 -8.87 -4.92
CA GLU A 112 10.44 -9.13 -4.40
C GLU A 112 10.49 -9.88 -3.06
N ASN A 113 11.25 -10.98 -2.99
CA ASN A 113 11.28 -11.84 -1.80
C ASN A 113 11.76 -11.10 -0.56
N MET A 114 12.83 -10.30 -0.69
CA MET A 114 13.38 -9.54 0.43
C MET A 114 12.39 -8.50 0.98
N MET A 115 11.72 -7.77 0.10
CA MET A 115 10.77 -6.75 0.53
C MET A 115 9.48 -7.37 1.08
N THR A 116 9.00 -8.45 0.48
CA THR A 116 7.87 -9.23 1.00
C THR A 116 8.14 -9.70 2.43
N TRP A 117 9.28 -10.33 2.67
CA TRP A 117 9.66 -10.79 4.01
C TRP A 117 9.75 -9.63 5.00
N ARG A 118 10.40 -8.53 4.62
CA ARG A 118 10.52 -7.32 5.44
C ARG A 118 9.13 -6.80 5.85
N ASP A 119 8.24 -6.64 4.90
CA ASP A 119 6.92 -6.03 5.14
C ASP A 119 6.04 -6.92 6.01
N ILE A 120 6.10 -8.24 5.83
CA ILE A 120 5.41 -9.19 6.72
C ILE A 120 5.95 -9.10 8.15
N ALA A 121 7.29 -9.02 8.31
CA ALA A 121 7.91 -8.88 9.63
C ALA A 121 7.49 -7.58 10.32
N LEU A 122 7.47 -6.46 9.61
CA LEU A 122 7.01 -5.17 10.13
C LEU A 122 5.51 -5.17 10.44
N SER A 123 4.68 -5.77 9.58
CA SER A 123 3.25 -5.92 9.82
C SER A 123 2.97 -6.76 11.08
N LYS A 124 3.72 -7.85 11.27
CA LYS A 124 3.62 -8.68 12.47
C LYS A 124 3.99 -7.90 13.73
N PHE A 125 5.05 -7.09 13.67
CA PHE A 125 5.53 -6.29 14.79
C PHE A 125 4.52 -5.19 15.19
N THR A 126 3.95 -4.49 14.19
CA THR A 126 3.04 -3.35 14.42
C THR A 126 1.58 -3.76 14.60
N GLY A 127 1.19 -4.93 14.09
CA GLY A 127 -0.21 -5.35 13.97
C GLY A 127 -0.98 -4.59 12.88
N CYS A 128 -0.29 -3.92 11.96
CA CYS A 128 -0.88 -3.24 10.81
C CYS A 128 -1.48 -4.26 9.81
N LYS A 129 -2.55 -3.86 9.12
CA LYS A 129 -3.10 -4.61 7.98
C LYS A 129 -2.18 -4.42 6.77
N LEU A 130 -1.75 -5.51 6.17
CA LEU A 130 -0.88 -5.52 4.99
C LEU A 130 -1.51 -6.30 3.85
N HIS A 131 -1.55 -5.69 2.68
CA HIS A 131 -1.82 -6.36 1.42
C HIS A 131 -0.57 -6.28 0.54
N LEU A 132 -0.03 -7.43 0.14
CA LEU A 132 1.09 -7.50 -0.80
C LEU A 132 0.52 -7.55 -2.21
N ALA A 133 0.73 -6.49 -2.98
CA ALA A 133 0.24 -6.41 -4.34
C ALA A 133 1.07 -7.32 -5.27
N HIS A 134 0.43 -7.82 -6.33
CA HIS A 134 1.04 -8.50 -7.48
C HIS A 134 2.18 -9.50 -7.14
N VAL A 135 2.04 -10.28 -6.06
CA VAL A 135 3.00 -11.33 -5.67
C VAL A 135 3.22 -12.30 -6.82
N SER A 136 4.46 -12.47 -7.26
CA SER A 136 4.81 -13.24 -8.44
C SER A 136 5.67 -14.48 -8.15
N THR A 137 6.36 -14.53 -7.01
CA THR A 137 7.26 -15.63 -6.65
C THR A 137 6.61 -16.62 -5.70
N LYS A 138 7.04 -17.88 -5.79
CA LYS A 138 6.56 -18.92 -4.87
C LYS A 138 7.09 -18.73 -3.44
N GLU A 139 8.25 -18.11 -3.27
CA GLU A 139 8.85 -17.81 -1.99
C GLU A 139 8.05 -16.72 -1.27
N ALA A 140 7.75 -15.60 -1.95
CA ALA A 140 6.92 -14.54 -1.41
C ALA A 140 5.52 -15.07 -1.04
N MET A 141 4.90 -15.90 -1.91
CA MET A 141 3.62 -16.55 -1.59
C MET A 141 3.72 -17.45 -0.35
N LYS A 142 4.83 -18.19 -0.21
CA LYS A 142 5.05 -19.00 0.98
C LYS A 142 5.15 -18.15 2.24
N ASP A 143 5.85 -17.01 2.18
CA ASP A 143 5.98 -16.09 3.30
C ASP A 143 4.61 -15.49 3.70
N VAL A 144 3.75 -15.17 2.73
CA VAL A 144 2.37 -14.73 2.98
C VAL A 144 1.57 -15.82 3.72
N ILE A 145 1.64 -17.07 3.24
CA ILE A 145 0.93 -18.20 3.85
C ILE A 145 1.41 -18.42 5.28
N ASP A 146 2.72 -18.41 5.50
CA ASP A 146 3.31 -18.64 6.82
C ASP A 146 3.02 -17.47 7.78
N GLY A 147 3.04 -16.22 7.27
CA GLY A 147 2.62 -15.05 8.02
C GLY A 147 1.15 -15.15 8.50
N LYS A 148 0.23 -15.54 7.60
CA LYS A 148 -1.19 -15.77 7.95
C LYS A 148 -1.34 -16.84 9.02
N LYS A 149 -0.65 -17.98 8.91
CA LYS A 149 -0.68 -19.05 9.93
C LYS A 149 -0.19 -18.59 11.30
N GLN A 150 0.73 -17.61 11.34
CA GLN A 150 1.25 -17.01 12.56
C GLN A 150 0.39 -15.86 13.10
N GLY A 151 -0.77 -15.58 12.49
CA GLY A 151 -1.69 -14.55 12.92
C GLY A 151 -1.36 -13.15 12.44
N THR A 152 -0.41 -12.98 11.51
CA THR A 152 -0.14 -11.69 10.87
C THR A 152 -1.33 -11.31 9.96
N ARG A 153 -1.74 -10.05 10.01
CA ARG A 153 -2.85 -9.51 9.20
C ARG A 153 -2.39 -9.22 7.76
N VAL A 154 -1.91 -10.25 7.06
CA VAL A 154 -1.40 -10.16 5.68
C VAL A 154 -2.31 -10.86 4.67
N THR A 155 -2.44 -10.28 3.48
CA THR A 155 -3.17 -10.86 2.33
C THR A 155 -2.37 -10.68 1.06
#